data_90ed985de80ee9bf58607400a03235a2
#
_entry.id   90ed985de80ee9bf58607400a03235a2
#
_cell.length_a   1.000
_cell.length_b   1.000
_cell.length_c   1.000
_cell.angle_alpha   90.00
_cell.angle_beta   90.00
_cell.angle_gamma   90.00
#
_symmetry.space_group_name_H-M   'P 1'
#
loop_
_entity.id
_entity.type
_entity.pdbx_description
1 polymer ?
#
loop_
_entity_poly.entity_id
_entity_poly.type
_entity_poly.pdbx_seq_one_letter_code
_entity_poly.pdbx_strand_id
1 'polypeptide(L)'
;MTFMLIQGFYPEPDPDNSLQYEKVVPQALEKNVLVAMGWTTKSDVPPSVTELSQEQAVMVLKALDERKKAQLIYCIALYRDEPSS
;
A
#
# COMPACT_ATOMS: atom_id res chain seq x y z
N MET A 1 -4.22 17.10 2.77
CA MET A 1 -3.32 16.42 1.85
C MET A 1 -3.51 14.92 1.96
N THR A 2 -3.58 14.23 0.83
CA THR A 2 -3.78 12.78 0.84
C THR A 2 -2.46 12.07 0.59
N PHE A 3 -2.33 10.87 1.15
CA PHE A 3 -1.15 10.04 0.93
C PHE A 3 -1.58 8.58 0.86
N MET A 4 -0.76 7.79 0.18
CA MET A 4 -0.98 6.35 0.08
C MET A 4 -0.11 5.63 1.10
N LEU A 5 -0.67 4.62 1.74
CA LEU A 5 0.02 3.83 2.74
C LEU A 5 -0.03 2.36 2.33
N ILE A 6 1.14 1.72 2.34
CA ILE A 6 1.25 0.28 2.09
C ILE A 6 1.45 -0.40 3.43
N GLN A 7 0.66 -1.43 3.70
CA GLN A 7 0.75 -2.19 4.94
C GLN A 7 0.87 -3.67 4.63
N GLY A 8 1.59 -4.40 5.45
CA GLY A 8 1.77 -5.84 5.30
C GLY A 8 1.46 -6.56 6.59
N PHE A 9 0.71 -7.67 6.49
CA PHE A 9 0.28 -8.49 7.61
C PHE A 9 0.56 -9.95 7.32
N TYR A 10 0.75 -10.76 8.35
CA TYR A 10 0.78 -12.20 8.16
C TYR A 10 -0.61 -12.70 7.81
N PRO A 11 -0.70 -13.70 6.91
CA PRO A 11 -2.00 -14.29 6.59
C PRO A 11 -2.56 -15.06 7.79
N GLU A 12 -3.87 -15.20 7.82
CA GLU A 12 -4.50 -16.02 8.86
C GLU A 12 -4.04 -17.47 8.76
N PRO A 13 -3.96 -18.19 9.88
CA PRO A 13 -4.46 -17.79 11.20
C PRO A 13 -3.37 -17.22 12.11
N ASP A 14 -3.01 -15.97 11.92
CA ASP A 14 -2.10 -15.30 12.85
C ASP A 14 -2.92 -14.71 14.00
N PRO A 15 -2.78 -15.21 15.23
CA PRO A 15 -3.60 -14.72 16.34
C PRO A 15 -3.35 -13.25 16.67
N ASP A 16 -2.18 -12.74 16.36
CA ASP A 16 -1.86 -11.35 16.67
C ASP A 16 -2.36 -10.39 15.59
N ASN A 17 -2.43 -10.85 14.36
CA ASN A 17 -2.85 -10.03 13.22
C ASN A 17 -2.15 -8.68 13.24
N SER A 18 -0.89 -8.66 13.66
CA SER A 18 -0.15 -7.42 13.86
C SER A 18 0.49 -6.94 12.58
N LEU A 19 0.62 -5.62 12.49
CA LEU A 19 1.24 -4.97 11.35
C LEU A 19 2.73 -5.34 11.29
N GLN A 20 3.15 -5.92 10.18
CA GLN A 20 4.54 -6.34 9.98
C GLN A 20 5.32 -5.40 9.10
N TYR A 21 4.64 -4.61 8.28
CA TYR A 21 5.25 -3.69 7.34
C TYR A 21 4.34 -2.49 7.13
N GLU A 22 4.93 -1.32 7.13
CA GLU A 22 4.17 -0.09 6.85
C GLU A 22 5.11 0.90 6.17
N LYS A 23 4.63 1.48 5.08
CA LYS A 23 5.40 2.51 4.39
C LYS A 23 4.46 3.53 3.76
N VAL A 24 4.69 4.79 4.07
CA VAL A 24 4.04 5.88 3.36
C VAL A 24 4.71 6.01 2.00
N VAL A 25 3.91 6.05 0.94
CA VAL A 25 4.44 6.20 -0.41
C VAL A 25 4.96 7.62 -0.58
N PRO A 26 6.26 7.80 -0.88
CA PRO A 26 6.79 9.14 -1.13
C PRO A 26 6.07 9.80 -2.31
N GLN A 27 5.86 11.09 -2.22
CA GLN A 27 5.15 11.81 -3.26
C GLN A 27 5.77 11.60 -4.64
N ALA A 28 7.08 11.55 -4.71
CA ALA A 28 7.79 11.34 -5.97
C ALA A 28 7.52 9.96 -6.59
N LEU A 29 7.09 8.99 -5.80
CA LEU A 29 6.84 7.62 -6.26
C LEU A 29 5.36 7.30 -6.40
N GLU A 30 4.47 8.22 -6.05
CA GLU A 30 3.03 7.97 -6.10
C GLU A 30 2.58 7.56 -7.49
N LYS A 31 3.08 8.24 -8.50
CA LYS A 31 2.70 7.93 -9.88
C LYS A 31 3.09 6.49 -10.26
N ASN A 32 4.27 6.06 -9.83
CA ASN A 32 4.74 4.71 -10.14
C ASN A 32 3.86 3.65 -9.46
N VAL A 33 3.44 3.92 -8.22
CA VAL A 33 2.55 3.02 -7.49
C VAL A 33 1.18 2.98 -8.16
N LEU A 34 0.64 4.13 -8.56
CA LEU A 34 -0.64 4.18 -9.25
C LEU A 34 -0.60 3.36 -10.53
N VAL A 35 0.45 3.53 -11.32
CA VAL A 35 0.60 2.76 -12.57
C VAL A 35 0.66 1.27 -12.28
N ALA A 36 1.39 0.87 -11.23
CA ALA A 36 1.49 -0.54 -10.84
C ALA A 36 0.13 -1.13 -10.49
N MET A 37 -0.77 -0.32 -9.95
CA MET A 37 -2.11 -0.76 -9.58
C MET A 37 -3.11 -0.61 -10.72
N GLY A 38 -2.70 -0.04 -11.85
CA GLY A 38 -3.61 0.22 -12.96
C GLY A 38 -4.47 1.45 -12.77
N TRP A 39 -4.09 2.32 -11.87
CA TRP A 39 -4.80 3.58 -11.60
C TRP A 39 -4.10 4.75 -12.27
N THR A 40 -4.86 5.77 -12.61
CA THR A 40 -4.32 6.97 -13.25
C THR A 40 -4.01 8.06 -12.23
N THR A 41 -4.90 8.25 -11.27
CA THR A 41 -4.78 9.31 -10.26
C THR A 41 -5.15 8.76 -8.88
N LYS A 42 -4.88 9.55 -7.83
CA LYS A 42 -5.28 9.18 -6.49
C LYS A 42 -6.78 9.04 -6.33
N SER A 43 -7.56 9.74 -7.14
CA SER A 43 -9.02 9.60 -7.08
C SER A 43 -9.51 8.22 -7.50
N ASP A 44 -8.69 7.46 -8.21
CA ASP A 44 -9.04 6.08 -8.59
C ASP A 44 -8.85 5.11 -7.43
N VAL A 45 -8.12 5.52 -6.38
CA VAL A 45 -7.88 4.66 -5.22
C VAL A 45 -9.19 4.50 -4.45
N PRO A 46 -9.62 3.24 -4.19
CA PRO A 46 -10.86 3.03 -3.43
C PRO A 46 -10.79 3.67 -2.05
N PRO A 47 -11.92 4.08 -1.49
CA PRO A 47 -11.95 4.71 -0.17
C PRO A 47 -11.65 3.75 0.99
N SER A 48 -11.64 2.46 0.71
CA SER A 48 -11.34 1.45 1.71
C SER A 48 -10.00 0.80 1.41
N VAL A 49 -9.50 0.02 2.38
CA VAL A 49 -8.25 -0.73 2.20
C VAL A 49 -8.42 -1.76 1.09
N THR A 50 -7.46 -1.80 0.19
CA THR A 50 -7.47 -2.73 -0.95
C THR A 50 -6.33 -3.74 -0.78
N GLU A 51 -6.68 -5.03 -0.74
CA GLU A 51 -5.67 -6.08 -0.69
C GLU A 51 -5.02 -6.23 -2.06
N LEU A 52 -3.69 -6.33 -2.07
CA LEU A 52 -2.93 -6.49 -3.31
C LEU A 52 -2.81 -7.97 -3.67
N SER A 53 -2.93 -8.28 -4.97
CA SER A 53 -2.58 -9.60 -5.45
C SER A 53 -1.05 -9.78 -5.34
N GLN A 54 -0.58 -11.02 -5.51
CA GLN A 54 0.86 -11.29 -5.46
C GLN A 54 1.61 -10.46 -6.50
N GLU A 55 1.07 -10.38 -7.71
CA GLU A 55 1.70 -9.60 -8.78
C GLU A 55 1.70 -8.11 -8.48
N GLN A 56 0.58 -7.59 -7.99
CA GLN A 56 0.47 -6.19 -7.63
C GLN A 56 1.45 -5.83 -6.52
N ALA A 57 1.56 -6.70 -5.51
CA ALA A 57 2.49 -6.47 -4.41
C ALA A 57 3.93 -6.39 -4.91
N VAL A 58 4.31 -7.29 -5.81
CA VAL A 58 5.65 -7.26 -6.40
C VAL A 58 5.89 -5.95 -7.14
N MET A 59 4.94 -5.54 -7.96
CA MET A 59 5.08 -4.32 -8.77
C MET A 59 5.14 -3.07 -7.90
N VAL A 60 4.26 -3.00 -6.90
CA VAL A 60 4.21 -1.83 -6.01
C VAL A 60 5.49 -1.72 -5.19
N LEU A 61 5.93 -2.82 -4.59
CA LEU A 61 7.14 -2.80 -3.77
C LEU A 61 8.38 -2.54 -4.60
N LYS A 62 8.41 -3.03 -5.84
CA LYS A 62 9.50 -2.72 -6.75
C LYS A 62 9.52 -1.23 -7.08
N ALA A 63 8.36 -0.62 -7.28
CA ALA A 63 8.27 0.82 -7.51
C ALA A 63 8.77 1.62 -6.33
N LEU A 64 8.66 1.06 -5.12
CA LEU A 64 9.15 1.69 -3.89
C LEU A 64 10.59 1.32 -3.55
N ASP A 65 11.23 0.53 -4.41
CA ASP A 65 12.58 0.01 -4.18
C ASP A 65 12.66 -0.79 -2.87
N GLU A 66 11.62 -1.57 -2.60
CA GLU A 66 11.53 -2.40 -1.42
C GLU A 66 11.45 -3.87 -1.82
N ARG A 67 11.86 -4.76 -0.92
CA ARG A 67 11.77 -6.19 -1.15
C ARG A 67 10.45 -6.73 -0.64
N LYS A 68 9.78 -7.51 -1.47
CA LYS A 68 8.56 -8.20 -1.06
C LYS A 68 8.93 -9.37 -0.15
N LYS A 69 8.24 -9.45 0.99
CA LYS A 69 8.33 -10.63 1.87
C LYS A 69 7.23 -11.59 1.48
N ALA A 70 7.59 -12.81 1.13
CA ALA A 70 6.65 -13.79 0.59
C ALA A 70 5.55 -14.18 1.58
N GLN A 71 5.80 -13.96 2.87
CA GLN A 71 4.89 -14.38 3.93
C GLN A 71 3.82 -13.34 4.27
N LEU A 72 3.89 -12.15 3.66
CA LEU A 72 2.98 -11.07 4.02
C LEU A 72 1.90 -10.88 2.97
N ILE A 73 0.72 -10.52 3.44
CA ILE A 73 -0.35 -10.00 2.60
C ILE A 73 -0.24 -8.49 2.64
N TYR A 74 -0.14 -7.87 1.48
CA TYR A 74 0.03 -6.43 1.38
C TYR A 74 -1.28 -5.77 1.01
N CYS A 75 -1.52 -4.59 1.59
CA CYS A 75 -2.70 -3.79 1.35
C CYS A 75 -2.29 -2.36 1.07
N ILE A 76 -3.10 -1.65 0.30
CA ILE A 76 -2.89 -0.24 0.02
C ILE A 76 -4.15 0.52 0.40
N ALA A 77 -3.98 1.70 0.98
CA ALA A 77 -5.09 2.57 1.32
C ALA A 77 -4.69 4.03 1.13
N LEU A 78 -5.68 4.86 0.86
CA LEU A 78 -5.48 6.29 0.76
C LEU A 78 -5.96 6.92 2.06
N TYR A 79 -5.10 7.69 2.67
CA TYR A 79 -5.41 8.41 3.91
C TYR A 79 -5.35 9.91 3.67
N ARG A 80 -6.11 10.63 4.45
CA ARG A 80 -6.08 12.08 4.41
C ARG A 80 -5.38 12.58 5.66
N ASP A 81 -4.31 13.33 5.45
CA ASP A 81 -3.64 14.01 6.54
C ASP A 81 -4.26 15.39 6.68
N GLU A 82 -5.12 15.53 7.67
CA GLU A 82 -5.75 16.82 7.94
C GLU A 82 -4.99 17.50 9.07
N PRO A 83 -4.64 18.78 8.89
CA PRO A 83 -4.06 19.51 10.01
C PRO A 83 -5.07 19.52 11.14
N SER A 84 -4.63 19.08 12.30
CA SER A 84 -5.48 19.15 13.48
C SER A 84 -5.69 20.60 13.84
N SER A 85 -6.86 21.01 13.67
CA SER A 85 -7.23 22.37 14.03
C SER A 85 -7.74 22.41 15.46
#